data_642b67f80fc14e1b6f7294eff63e1c1f
#
_entry.id   642b67f80fc14e1b6f7294eff63e1c1f
#
_cell.length_a   1.000
_cell.length_b   1.000
_cell.length_c   1.000
_cell.angle_alpha   90.00
_cell.angle_beta   90.00
_cell.angle_gamma   90.00
#
_symmetry.space_group_name_H-M   'P 1'
#
loop_
_entity.id
_entity.type
_entity.pdbx_description
1 polymer ?
#
loop_
_entity_poly.entity_id
_entity_poly.type
_entity_poly.pdbx_seq_one_letter_code
_entity_poly.pdbx_strand_id
1 'polypeptide(L)'
;MDRTQEEIYEIFRVCLLAGKIMLMSGAETYRVEDTMSRIAASCGFDESHSFVTPTAIVFSIDGMELTKLIRISERSTDLRKVDLVNSISRSMSSKTLTVQDAHKRLKEIEAENLAYPLWLQFLAAAISSGCFVIIFLGKWIDFLPGCIAGGIGFLCTDYLHRTIRIRFFAEFIASIVIGLIAYSMILIGVGQQIDKIIIGAVMPLVPGLAITNALRDLMAGHLFSGVSKGAEAFLTSFAIGSGIAIVLTIF
;
A
#
# COMPACT_ATOMS: atom_id res chain seq x y z
N MET A 1 0.59 21.84 34.39
CA MET A 1 -0.63 22.36 33.74
C MET A 1 -1.63 21.24 33.79
N ASP A 2 -2.59 21.33 34.73
CA ASP A 2 -3.64 20.30 34.83
C ASP A 2 -4.53 20.39 33.59
N ARG A 3 -4.33 19.50 32.63
CA ARG A 3 -5.23 19.37 31.48
C ARG A 3 -6.48 18.62 31.91
N THR A 4 -7.61 19.00 31.33
CA THR A 4 -8.85 18.27 31.55
C THR A 4 -8.76 16.85 30.93
N GLN A 5 -9.47 15.90 31.50
CA GLN A 5 -9.54 14.55 30.92
C GLN A 5 -10.00 14.57 29.45
N GLU A 6 -10.85 15.52 29.09
CA GLU A 6 -11.39 15.67 27.74
C GLU A 6 -10.31 16.11 26.74
N GLU A 7 -9.42 17.03 27.11
CA GLU A 7 -8.27 17.44 26.27
C GLU A 7 -7.30 16.28 26.03
N ILE A 8 -7.04 15.48 27.06
CA ILE A 8 -6.19 14.30 26.96
C ILE A 8 -6.81 13.27 26.00
N TYR A 9 -8.10 13.01 26.11
CA TYR A 9 -8.82 12.13 25.21
C TYR A 9 -8.77 12.61 23.75
N GLU A 10 -8.83 13.90 23.52
CA GLU A 10 -8.74 14.47 22.18
C GLU A 10 -7.36 14.29 21.56
N ILE A 11 -6.28 14.49 22.34
CA ILE A 11 -4.90 14.23 21.91
C ILE A 11 -4.73 12.74 21.54
N PHE A 12 -5.24 11.86 22.39
CA PHE A 12 -5.23 10.41 22.10
C PHE A 12 -5.93 10.06 20.78
N ARG A 13 -7.09 10.68 20.52
CA ARG A 13 -7.83 10.50 19.27
C ARG A 13 -7.03 10.98 18.07
N VAL A 14 -6.35 12.11 18.17
CA VAL A 14 -5.53 12.67 17.09
C VAL A 14 -4.34 11.74 16.78
N CYS A 15 -3.61 11.28 17.81
CA CYS A 15 -2.50 10.34 17.65
C CYS A 15 -2.96 9.05 16.96
N LEU A 16 -4.03 8.44 17.46
CA LEU A 16 -4.55 7.18 16.92
C LEU A 16 -5.13 7.35 15.51
N LEU A 17 -5.80 8.45 15.23
CA LEU A 17 -6.35 8.72 13.89
C LEU A 17 -5.23 8.94 12.88
N ALA A 18 -4.19 9.69 13.24
CA ALA A 18 -3.01 9.86 12.40
C ALA A 18 -2.32 8.53 12.11
N GLY A 19 -2.06 7.72 13.14
CA GLY A 19 -1.48 6.38 13.00
C GLY A 19 -2.34 5.45 12.13
N LYS A 20 -3.66 5.45 12.34
CA LYS A 20 -4.62 4.69 11.55
C LYS A 20 -4.56 5.06 10.07
N ILE A 21 -4.66 6.35 9.73
CA ILE A 21 -4.63 6.82 8.35
C ILE A 21 -3.32 6.41 7.68
N MET A 22 -2.18 6.62 8.33
CA MET A 22 -0.87 6.26 7.78
C MET A 22 -0.74 4.76 7.54
N LEU A 23 -1.12 3.93 8.53
CA LEU A 23 -0.99 2.48 8.41
C LEU A 23 -1.93 1.92 7.34
N MET A 24 -3.17 2.40 7.27
CA MET A 24 -4.13 2.04 6.22
C MET A 24 -3.65 2.47 4.83
N SER A 25 -2.88 3.55 4.74
CA SER A 25 -2.37 4.11 3.48
C SER A 25 -1.01 3.56 3.06
N GLY A 26 -0.49 2.55 3.76
CA GLY A 26 0.73 1.83 3.36
C GLY A 26 2.04 2.44 3.84
N ALA A 27 2.03 3.23 4.91
CA ALA A 27 3.25 3.72 5.54
C ALA A 27 4.06 2.60 6.20
N GLU A 28 5.36 2.84 6.33
CA GLU A 28 6.26 1.99 7.11
C GLU A 28 5.89 2.08 8.61
N THR A 29 6.03 0.96 9.32
CA THR A 29 5.64 0.84 10.74
C THR A 29 6.35 1.87 11.61
N TYR A 30 7.67 2.01 11.45
CA TYR A 30 8.45 2.97 12.24
C TYR A 30 7.99 4.43 12.04
N ARG A 31 7.55 4.78 10.81
CA ARG A 31 7.04 6.13 10.52
C ARG A 31 5.69 6.39 11.17
N VAL A 32 4.85 5.37 11.28
CA VAL A 32 3.57 5.46 11.99
C VAL A 32 3.83 5.76 13.46
N GLU A 33 4.73 4.99 14.10
CA GLU A 33 5.10 5.16 15.51
C GLU A 33 5.75 6.53 15.76
N ASP A 34 6.74 6.94 14.94
CA ASP A 34 7.39 8.25 15.04
C ASP A 34 6.37 9.40 14.91
N THR A 35 5.42 9.29 13.98
CA THR A 35 4.41 10.33 13.79
C THR A 35 3.48 10.43 14.99
N MET A 36 3.04 9.30 15.55
CA MET A 36 2.19 9.27 16.75
C MET A 36 2.90 9.87 17.97
N SER A 37 4.16 9.46 18.20
CA SER A 37 4.99 9.98 19.30
C SER A 37 5.28 11.47 19.14
N ARG A 38 5.55 11.94 17.91
CA ARG A 38 5.78 13.36 17.61
C ARG A 38 4.53 14.21 17.89
N ILE A 39 3.34 13.72 17.55
CA ILE A 39 2.07 14.41 17.86
C ILE A 39 1.88 14.48 19.38
N ALA A 40 2.11 13.38 20.11
CA ALA A 40 2.00 13.35 21.57
C ALA A 40 3.00 14.34 22.22
N ALA A 41 4.25 14.32 21.82
CA ALA A 41 5.31 15.22 22.31
C ALA A 41 4.99 16.69 22.02
N SER A 42 4.43 17.03 20.83
CA SER A 42 4.01 18.39 20.51
C SER A 42 2.90 18.91 21.44
N CYS A 43 2.16 17.99 22.04
CA CYS A 43 1.14 18.25 23.05
C CYS A 43 1.69 18.16 24.48
N GLY A 44 3.00 18.01 24.69
CA GLY A 44 3.64 17.96 26.01
C GLY A 44 3.59 16.59 26.69
N PHE A 45 3.45 15.52 25.92
CA PHE A 45 3.57 14.13 26.36
C PHE A 45 4.83 13.53 25.71
N ASP A 46 5.98 13.70 26.36
CA ASP A 46 7.27 13.29 25.83
C ASP A 46 7.45 11.76 25.86
N GLU A 47 6.78 11.07 26.79
CA GLU A 47 6.81 9.62 26.91
C GLU A 47 5.49 9.02 26.45
N SER A 48 5.48 8.47 25.25
CA SER A 48 4.37 7.73 24.66
C SER A 48 4.86 6.42 24.06
N HIS A 49 4.08 5.38 24.22
CA HIS A 49 4.38 4.04 23.72
C HIS A 49 3.40 3.64 22.65
N SER A 50 3.93 3.23 21.52
CA SER A 50 3.14 2.69 20.42
C SER A 50 3.67 1.31 20.01
N PHE A 51 2.77 0.38 19.76
CA PHE A 51 3.07 -0.90 19.16
C PHE A 51 2.21 -1.07 17.91
N VAL A 52 2.85 -1.01 16.76
CA VAL A 52 2.17 -1.01 15.47
C VAL A 52 2.47 -2.31 14.73
N THR A 53 1.40 -2.99 14.33
CA THR A 53 1.45 -4.17 13.46
C THR A 53 0.63 -3.88 12.19
N PRO A 54 0.75 -4.68 11.12
CA PRO A 54 -0.07 -4.47 9.92
C PRO A 54 -1.58 -4.52 10.15
N THR A 55 -2.03 -5.09 11.27
CA THR A 55 -3.45 -5.34 11.58
C THR A 55 -3.95 -4.63 12.82
N ALA A 56 -3.07 -3.99 13.60
CA ALA A 56 -3.45 -3.32 14.84
C ALA A 56 -2.47 -2.23 15.24
N ILE A 57 -2.97 -1.24 15.96
CA ILE A 57 -2.20 -0.22 16.67
C ILE A 57 -2.58 -0.29 18.13
N VAL A 58 -1.61 -0.42 19.03
CA VAL A 58 -1.75 -0.21 20.45
C VAL A 58 -1.02 1.08 20.80
N PHE A 59 -1.65 1.96 21.54
CA PHE A 59 -1.08 3.24 21.93
C PHE A 59 -1.37 3.57 23.39
N SER A 60 -0.36 4.02 24.12
CA SER A 60 -0.46 4.50 25.50
C SER A 60 0.43 5.74 25.69
N ILE A 61 0.10 6.55 26.69
CA ILE A 61 0.91 7.67 27.14
C ILE A 61 1.32 7.38 28.59
N ASP A 62 2.59 7.55 28.89
CA ASP A 62 3.09 7.27 30.25
C ASP A 62 2.44 8.18 31.29
N GLY A 63 2.23 7.65 32.50
CA GLY A 63 1.52 8.33 33.57
C GLY A 63 -0.01 8.38 33.41
N MET A 64 -0.57 7.74 32.35
CA MET A 64 -2.01 7.62 32.13
C MET A 64 -2.48 6.18 32.13
N GLU A 65 -3.54 5.86 32.84
CA GLU A 65 -4.19 4.54 32.83
C GLU A 65 -4.97 4.26 31.52
N LEU A 66 -4.62 4.95 30.41
CA LEU A 66 -5.35 4.84 29.16
C LEU A 66 -4.50 4.17 28.08
N THR A 67 -4.85 2.93 27.76
CA THR A 67 -4.32 2.22 26.58
C THR A 67 -5.45 1.95 25.61
N LYS A 68 -5.27 2.24 24.34
CA LYS A 68 -6.25 1.93 23.29
C LYS A 68 -5.64 1.05 22.20
N LEU A 69 -6.45 0.10 21.74
CA LEU A 69 -6.18 -0.74 20.59
C LEU A 69 -7.14 -0.37 19.46
N ILE A 70 -6.59 -0.18 18.27
CA ILE A 70 -7.37 -0.05 17.03
C ILE A 70 -7.01 -1.21 16.11
N ARG A 71 -8.04 -1.92 15.62
CA ARG A 71 -7.88 -2.95 14.60
C ARG A 71 -7.90 -2.33 13.20
N ILE A 72 -6.99 -2.76 12.35
CA ILE A 72 -6.91 -2.39 10.95
C ILE A 72 -7.34 -3.59 10.11
N SER A 73 -8.48 -3.48 9.46
CA SER A 73 -9.05 -4.56 8.62
C SER A 73 -8.77 -4.36 7.14
N GLU A 74 -8.67 -3.12 6.69
CA GLU A 74 -8.48 -2.78 5.30
C GLU A 74 -7.23 -1.91 5.14
N ARG A 75 -6.45 -2.18 4.11
CA ARG A 75 -5.25 -1.42 3.76
C ARG A 75 -5.25 -1.16 2.26
N SER A 76 -4.83 0.02 1.90
CA SER A 76 -4.62 0.45 0.51
C SER A 76 -3.26 1.13 0.40
N THR A 77 -2.86 1.50 -0.79
CA THR A 77 -1.66 2.30 -0.99
C THR A 77 -2.08 3.70 -1.41
N ASP A 78 -1.95 4.67 -0.50
CA ASP A 78 -2.19 6.09 -0.74
C ASP A 78 -1.12 6.93 -0.06
N LEU A 79 0.01 7.08 -0.73
CA LEU A 79 1.15 7.83 -0.20
C LEU A 79 0.86 9.34 -0.05
N ARG A 80 -0.16 9.86 -0.74
CA ARG A 80 -0.60 11.24 -0.57
C ARG A 80 -1.21 11.46 0.82
N LYS A 81 -2.04 10.52 1.29
CA LYS A 81 -2.56 10.56 2.67
C LYS A 81 -1.43 10.51 3.70
N VAL A 82 -0.43 9.67 3.46
CA VAL A 82 0.76 9.59 4.34
C VAL A 82 1.49 10.94 4.41
N ASP A 83 1.68 11.62 3.28
CA ASP A 83 2.33 12.94 3.25
C ASP A 83 1.50 14.02 3.94
N LEU A 84 0.18 14.04 3.73
CA LEU A 84 -0.72 14.98 4.39
C LEU A 84 -0.71 14.81 5.91
N VAL A 85 -0.73 13.58 6.42
CA VAL A 85 -0.64 13.31 7.87
C VAL A 85 0.72 13.74 8.42
N ASN A 86 1.81 13.48 7.71
CA ASN A 86 3.14 13.95 8.10
C ASN A 86 3.20 15.50 8.17
N SER A 87 2.55 16.18 7.23
CA SER A 87 2.46 17.65 7.23
C SER A 87 1.71 18.18 8.44
N ILE A 88 0.60 17.52 8.82
CA ILE A 88 -0.14 17.84 10.05
C ILE A 88 0.73 17.65 11.28
N SER A 89 1.43 16.51 11.40
CA SER A 89 2.34 16.24 12.51
C SER A 89 3.42 17.32 12.66
N ARG A 90 4.03 17.77 11.55
CA ARG A 90 5.02 18.85 11.56
C ARG A 90 4.41 20.20 11.97
N SER A 91 3.21 20.52 11.48
CA SER A 91 2.49 21.74 11.84
C SER A 91 2.10 21.78 13.33
N MET A 92 1.78 20.65 13.93
CA MET A 92 1.58 20.52 15.36
C MET A 92 2.87 20.72 16.15
N SER A 93 3.98 20.10 15.69
CA SER A 93 5.29 20.26 16.32
C SER A 93 5.80 21.70 16.28
N SER A 94 5.54 22.44 15.20
CA SER A 94 5.85 23.87 15.09
C SER A 94 4.82 24.78 15.79
N LYS A 95 3.83 24.21 16.47
CA LYS A 95 2.74 24.94 17.17
C LYS A 95 1.91 25.87 16.26
N THR A 96 1.89 25.60 14.96
CA THR A 96 1.09 26.35 13.98
C THR A 96 -0.32 25.77 13.80
N LEU A 97 -0.59 24.59 14.36
CA LEU A 97 -1.87 23.91 14.28
C LEU A 97 -2.32 23.45 15.67
N THR A 98 -3.58 23.72 16.01
CA THR A 98 -4.18 23.25 17.27
C THR A 98 -4.58 21.78 17.20
N VAL A 99 -4.83 21.15 18.36
CA VAL A 99 -5.29 19.74 18.43
C VAL A 99 -6.64 19.57 17.74
N GLN A 100 -7.57 20.54 17.95
CA GLN A 100 -8.90 20.50 17.34
C GLN A 100 -8.84 20.64 15.81
N ASP A 101 -8.02 21.56 15.31
CA ASP A 101 -7.85 21.74 13.86
C ASP A 101 -7.16 20.53 13.23
N ALA A 102 -6.17 19.94 13.91
CA ALA A 102 -5.53 18.70 13.49
C ALA A 102 -6.52 17.54 13.39
N HIS A 103 -7.38 17.37 14.41
CA HIS A 103 -8.42 16.36 14.40
C HIS A 103 -9.39 16.54 13.22
N LYS A 104 -9.83 17.77 12.99
CA LYS A 104 -10.72 18.08 11.86
C LYS A 104 -10.09 17.74 10.52
N ARG A 105 -8.85 18.21 10.27
CA ARG A 105 -8.12 17.92 9.03
C ARG A 105 -7.85 16.43 8.84
N LEU A 106 -7.50 15.71 9.89
CA LEU A 106 -7.30 14.25 9.82
C LEU A 106 -8.60 13.53 9.43
N LYS A 107 -9.76 13.95 9.96
CA LYS A 107 -11.05 13.40 9.55
C LYS A 107 -11.39 13.69 8.09
N GLU A 108 -11.07 14.89 7.61
CA GLU A 108 -11.22 15.24 6.19
C GLU A 108 -10.36 14.33 5.31
N ILE A 109 -9.08 14.13 5.66
CA ILE A 109 -8.17 13.23 4.95
C ILE A 109 -8.65 11.77 5.01
N GLU A 110 -9.17 11.30 6.15
CA GLU A 110 -9.71 9.94 6.28
C GLU A 110 -10.88 9.72 5.32
N ALA A 111 -11.80 10.69 5.24
CA ALA A 111 -13.01 10.60 4.42
C ALA A 111 -12.76 10.85 2.93
N GLU A 112 -11.69 11.53 2.57
CA GLU A 112 -11.39 11.89 1.19
C GLU A 112 -10.96 10.67 0.39
N ASN A 113 -11.57 10.50 -0.80
CA ASN A 113 -11.13 9.50 -1.76
C ASN A 113 -10.20 10.17 -2.80
N LEU A 114 -8.89 10.02 -2.60
CA LEU A 114 -7.86 10.60 -3.46
C LEU A 114 -7.49 9.70 -4.65
N ALA A 115 -8.15 8.55 -4.81
CA ALA A 115 -7.87 7.63 -5.90
C ALA A 115 -8.19 8.26 -7.27
N TYR A 116 -7.28 8.09 -8.21
CA TYR A 116 -7.52 8.48 -9.59
C TYR A 116 -8.68 7.66 -10.20
N PRO A 117 -9.40 8.22 -11.21
CA PRO A 117 -10.45 7.48 -11.90
C PRO A 117 -9.89 6.22 -12.58
N LEU A 118 -10.70 5.16 -12.62
CA LEU A 118 -10.29 3.83 -13.09
C LEU A 118 -9.66 3.84 -14.50
N TRP A 119 -10.18 4.66 -15.42
CA TRP A 119 -9.65 4.76 -16.77
C TRP A 119 -8.19 5.28 -16.78
N LEU A 120 -7.85 6.22 -15.88
CA LEU A 120 -6.48 6.74 -15.78
C LEU A 120 -5.54 5.70 -15.17
N GLN A 121 -6.02 4.95 -14.16
CA GLN A 121 -5.26 3.84 -13.58
C GLN A 121 -5.00 2.74 -14.63
N PHE A 122 -6.00 2.41 -15.43
CA PHE A 122 -5.87 1.48 -16.55
C PHE A 122 -4.81 1.93 -17.56
N LEU A 123 -4.89 3.19 -18.02
CA LEU A 123 -3.90 3.73 -18.96
C LEU A 123 -2.49 3.72 -18.36
N ALA A 124 -2.36 4.09 -17.09
CA ALA A 124 -1.08 4.07 -16.40
C ALA A 124 -0.51 2.64 -16.31
N ALA A 125 -1.34 1.66 -15.95
CA ALA A 125 -0.94 0.26 -15.90
C ALA A 125 -0.55 -0.27 -17.29
N ALA A 126 -1.33 0.03 -18.33
CA ALA A 126 -1.04 -0.39 -19.70
C ALA A 126 0.29 0.20 -20.21
N ILE A 127 0.46 1.52 -20.11
CA ILE A 127 1.67 2.18 -20.58
C ILE A 127 2.90 1.72 -19.78
N SER A 128 2.80 1.63 -18.46
CA SER A 128 3.91 1.15 -17.63
C SER A 128 4.31 -0.28 -18.00
N SER A 129 3.36 -1.18 -18.27
CA SER A 129 3.64 -2.55 -18.70
C SER A 129 4.43 -2.58 -20.01
N GLY A 130 4.02 -1.80 -21.00
CA GLY A 130 4.79 -1.67 -22.26
C GLY A 130 6.19 -1.10 -22.03
N CYS A 131 6.32 -0.06 -21.19
CA CYS A 131 7.64 0.47 -20.82
C CYS A 131 8.53 -0.58 -20.14
N PHE A 132 7.98 -1.41 -19.25
CA PHE A 132 8.72 -2.50 -18.62
C PHE A 132 9.16 -3.57 -19.62
N VAL A 133 8.37 -3.87 -20.66
CA VAL A 133 8.82 -4.75 -21.75
C VAL A 133 10.15 -4.23 -22.32
N ILE A 134 10.24 -2.93 -22.61
CA ILE A 134 11.46 -2.32 -23.17
C ILE A 134 12.60 -2.30 -22.14
N ILE A 135 12.32 -1.97 -20.87
CA ILE A 135 13.31 -1.99 -19.79
C ILE A 135 13.93 -3.39 -19.61
N PHE A 136 13.14 -4.44 -19.78
CA PHE A 136 13.61 -5.83 -19.74
C PHE A 136 14.17 -6.33 -21.07
N LEU A 137 14.63 -5.43 -21.93
CA LEU A 137 15.28 -5.72 -23.20
C LEU A 137 14.37 -6.43 -24.24
N GLY A 138 13.06 -6.21 -24.16
CA GLY A 138 12.10 -6.60 -25.17
C GLY A 138 12.19 -5.70 -26.41
N LYS A 139 11.67 -6.18 -27.52
CA LYS A 139 11.63 -5.42 -28.78
C LYS A 139 10.46 -4.42 -28.80
N TRP A 140 10.58 -3.35 -29.58
CA TRP A 140 9.51 -2.37 -29.74
C TRP A 140 8.19 -2.96 -30.26
N ILE A 141 8.25 -4.06 -31.03
CA ILE A 141 7.05 -4.77 -31.49
C ILE A 141 6.28 -5.39 -30.32
N ASP A 142 6.96 -5.74 -29.22
CA ASP A 142 6.37 -6.35 -28.01
C ASP A 142 5.78 -5.29 -27.06
N PHE A 143 6.02 -4.00 -27.30
CA PHE A 143 5.51 -2.91 -26.48
C PHE A 143 3.98 -2.90 -26.42
N LEU A 144 3.31 -2.93 -27.58
CA LEU A 144 1.86 -2.91 -27.65
C LEU A 144 1.21 -4.15 -27.04
N PRO A 145 1.67 -5.38 -27.32
CA PRO A 145 1.26 -6.58 -26.59
C PRO A 145 1.40 -6.46 -25.07
N GLY A 146 2.52 -5.92 -24.59
CA GLY A 146 2.73 -5.66 -23.16
C GLY A 146 1.72 -4.68 -22.56
N CYS A 147 1.42 -3.58 -23.28
CA CYS A 147 0.38 -2.64 -22.86
C CYS A 147 -1.00 -3.29 -22.75
N ILE A 148 -1.38 -4.09 -23.75
CA ILE A 148 -2.70 -4.75 -23.79
C ILE A 148 -2.80 -5.78 -22.65
N ALA A 149 -1.81 -6.67 -22.54
CA ALA A 149 -1.82 -7.71 -21.52
C ALA A 149 -1.79 -7.12 -20.11
N GLY A 150 -0.95 -6.12 -19.84
CA GLY A 150 -0.86 -5.49 -18.52
C GLY A 150 -2.09 -4.65 -18.17
N GLY A 151 -2.65 -3.91 -19.12
CA GLY A 151 -3.89 -3.15 -18.91
C GLY A 151 -5.08 -4.06 -18.58
N ILE A 152 -5.28 -5.13 -19.35
CA ILE A 152 -6.36 -6.11 -19.08
C ILE A 152 -6.09 -6.85 -17.77
N GLY A 153 -4.85 -7.24 -17.48
CA GLY A 153 -4.46 -7.85 -16.22
C GLY A 153 -4.80 -6.97 -15.03
N PHE A 154 -4.52 -5.67 -15.10
CA PHE A 154 -4.88 -4.70 -14.07
C PHE A 154 -6.42 -4.63 -13.86
N LEU A 155 -7.21 -4.53 -14.93
CA LEU A 155 -8.68 -4.52 -14.83
C LEU A 155 -9.21 -5.82 -14.22
N CYS A 156 -8.64 -6.95 -14.61
CA CYS A 156 -8.98 -8.26 -14.06
C CYS A 156 -8.73 -8.30 -12.54
N THR A 157 -7.57 -7.82 -12.09
CA THR A 157 -7.22 -7.73 -10.67
C THR A 157 -8.18 -6.82 -9.92
N ASP A 158 -8.44 -5.59 -10.40
CA ASP A 158 -9.36 -4.64 -9.76
C ASP A 158 -10.79 -5.22 -9.65
N TYR A 159 -11.28 -5.83 -10.72
CA TYR A 159 -12.60 -6.47 -10.72
C TYR A 159 -12.69 -7.63 -9.72
N LEU A 160 -11.68 -8.50 -9.69
CA LEU A 160 -11.65 -9.64 -8.79
C LEU A 160 -11.51 -9.24 -7.32
N HIS A 161 -10.70 -8.22 -7.01
CA HIS A 161 -10.59 -7.68 -5.65
C HIS A 161 -11.93 -7.13 -5.12
N ARG A 162 -12.73 -6.53 -6.00
CA ARG A 162 -14.07 -6.01 -5.63
C ARG A 162 -15.11 -7.13 -5.46
N THR A 163 -14.98 -8.21 -6.22
CA THR A 163 -15.98 -9.29 -6.28
C THR A 163 -15.64 -10.45 -5.36
N ILE A 164 -14.37 -10.87 -5.38
CA ILE A 164 -13.89 -12.06 -4.66
C ILE A 164 -12.92 -11.61 -3.58
N ARG A 165 -13.37 -11.59 -2.32
CA ARG A 165 -12.56 -11.16 -1.17
C ARG A 165 -11.52 -12.21 -0.71
N ILE A 166 -11.02 -13.05 -1.61
CA ILE A 166 -9.99 -14.05 -1.34
C ILE A 166 -8.63 -13.44 -1.71
N ARG A 167 -7.76 -13.30 -0.71
CA ARG A 167 -6.40 -12.78 -0.91
C ARG A 167 -5.62 -13.66 -1.86
N PHE A 168 -4.75 -13.04 -2.66
CA PHE A 168 -3.85 -13.68 -3.64
C PHE A 168 -4.55 -14.37 -4.82
N PHE A 169 -5.85 -14.61 -4.76
CA PHE A 169 -6.60 -15.25 -5.84
C PHE A 169 -6.77 -14.34 -7.06
N ALA A 170 -6.95 -13.05 -6.81
CA ALA A 170 -7.09 -12.06 -7.88
C ALA A 170 -5.81 -11.97 -8.72
N GLU A 171 -4.65 -11.91 -8.08
CA GLU A 171 -3.34 -11.88 -8.74
C GLU A 171 -3.04 -13.17 -9.49
N PHE A 172 -3.41 -14.31 -8.92
CA PHE A 172 -3.26 -15.61 -9.58
C PHE A 172 -4.06 -15.69 -10.88
N ILE A 173 -5.34 -15.34 -10.85
CA ILE A 173 -6.20 -15.36 -12.06
C ILE A 173 -5.75 -14.31 -13.07
N ALA A 174 -5.44 -13.08 -12.61
CA ALA A 174 -4.97 -12.02 -13.49
C ALA A 174 -3.68 -12.40 -14.22
N SER A 175 -2.75 -13.09 -13.54
CA SER A 175 -1.50 -13.55 -14.16
C SER A 175 -1.73 -14.65 -15.20
N ILE A 176 -2.71 -15.53 -15.00
CA ILE A 176 -3.16 -16.47 -16.04
C ILE A 176 -3.71 -15.72 -17.24
N VAL A 177 -4.57 -14.73 -17.02
CA VAL A 177 -5.14 -13.90 -18.10
C VAL A 177 -4.04 -13.17 -18.88
N ILE A 178 -3.06 -12.58 -18.18
CA ILE A 178 -1.89 -11.94 -18.82
C ILE A 178 -1.13 -12.94 -19.69
N GLY A 179 -0.84 -14.13 -19.18
CA GLY A 179 -0.14 -15.17 -19.91
C GLY A 179 -0.89 -15.63 -21.17
N LEU A 180 -2.20 -15.83 -21.07
CA LEU A 180 -3.05 -16.21 -22.22
C LEU A 180 -3.11 -15.12 -23.28
N ILE A 181 -3.18 -13.84 -22.89
CA ILE A 181 -3.17 -12.72 -23.81
C ILE A 181 -1.81 -12.64 -24.50
N ALA A 182 -0.70 -12.71 -23.75
CA ALA A 182 0.64 -12.71 -24.31
C ALA A 182 0.83 -13.82 -25.34
N TYR A 183 0.41 -15.05 -25.02
CA TYR A 183 0.45 -16.18 -25.93
C TYR A 183 -0.40 -15.93 -27.19
N SER A 184 -1.62 -15.44 -27.03
CA SER A 184 -2.51 -15.12 -28.16
C SER A 184 -1.89 -14.08 -29.08
N MET A 185 -1.22 -13.03 -28.53
CA MET A 185 -0.54 -12.00 -29.34
C MET A 185 0.63 -12.58 -30.14
N ILE A 186 1.35 -13.55 -29.61
CA ILE A 186 2.38 -14.26 -30.37
C ILE A 186 1.77 -15.08 -31.50
N LEU A 187 0.68 -15.81 -31.26
CA LEU A 187 0.02 -16.64 -32.27
C LEU A 187 -0.48 -15.82 -33.48
N ILE A 188 -1.01 -14.63 -33.24
CA ILE A 188 -1.48 -13.74 -34.31
C ILE A 188 -0.36 -12.91 -34.97
N GLY A 189 0.90 -13.13 -34.54
CA GLY A 189 2.08 -12.49 -35.14
C GLY A 189 2.28 -11.01 -34.72
N VAL A 190 1.60 -10.52 -33.69
CA VAL A 190 1.74 -9.13 -33.21
C VAL A 190 2.89 -8.97 -32.23
N GLY A 191 3.32 -10.06 -31.55
CA GLY A 191 4.48 -10.09 -30.64
C GLY A 191 5.52 -11.11 -31.06
N GLN A 192 6.73 -11.04 -30.45
CA GLN A 192 7.85 -11.93 -30.77
C GLN A 192 8.44 -12.62 -29.52
N GLN A 193 8.46 -11.96 -28.36
CA GLN A 193 9.14 -12.43 -27.15
C GLN A 193 8.13 -12.57 -26.00
N ILE A 194 7.52 -13.75 -25.88
CA ILE A 194 6.47 -14.02 -24.88
C ILE A 194 6.95 -13.77 -23.45
N ASP A 195 8.20 -14.14 -23.14
CA ASP A 195 8.81 -13.93 -21.82
C ASP A 195 8.86 -12.44 -21.46
N LYS A 196 9.24 -11.57 -22.41
CA LYS A 196 9.33 -10.13 -22.20
C LYS A 196 7.96 -9.48 -22.05
N ILE A 197 7.00 -9.92 -22.87
CA ILE A 197 5.61 -9.45 -22.78
C ILE A 197 5.02 -9.80 -21.41
N ILE A 198 5.18 -11.05 -20.96
CA ILE A 198 4.66 -11.50 -19.66
C ILE A 198 5.33 -10.74 -18.52
N ILE A 199 6.66 -10.67 -18.47
CA ILE A 199 7.40 -9.98 -17.41
C ILE A 199 6.99 -8.50 -17.34
N GLY A 200 6.89 -7.80 -18.47
CA GLY A 200 6.46 -6.42 -18.50
C GLY A 200 5.01 -6.24 -18.05
N ALA A 201 4.12 -7.13 -18.51
CA ALA A 201 2.69 -7.04 -18.22
C ALA A 201 2.31 -7.30 -16.76
N VAL A 202 3.10 -8.11 -16.02
CA VAL A 202 2.82 -8.39 -14.60
C VAL A 202 3.35 -7.33 -13.65
N MET A 203 4.21 -6.40 -14.10
CA MET A 203 4.84 -5.41 -13.23
C MET A 203 3.85 -4.56 -12.40
N PRO A 204 2.69 -4.15 -12.92
CA PRO A 204 1.71 -3.44 -12.11
C PRO A 204 1.11 -4.28 -10.96
N LEU A 205 1.18 -5.61 -11.04
CA LEU A 205 0.67 -6.54 -10.02
C LEU A 205 1.72 -6.87 -8.95
N VAL A 206 3.01 -6.67 -9.25
CA VAL A 206 4.11 -7.00 -8.32
C VAL A 206 4.02 -6.16 -7.05
N PRO A 207 4.06 -6.76 -5.86
CA PRO A 207 3.87 -6.07 -4.57
C PRO A 207 5.14 -5.30 -4.13
N GLY A 208 5.68 -4.42 -4.98
CA GLY A 208 6.96 -3.74 -4.77
C GLY A 208 7.01 -2.90 -3.48
N LEU A 209 5.95 -2.16 -3.18
CA LEU A 209 5.88 -1.38 -1.94
C LEU A 209 5.80 -2.27 -0.69
N ALA A 210 5.09 -3.39 -0.76
CA ALA A 210 5.04 -4.33 0.36
C ALA A 210 6.42 -4.94 0.64
N ILE A 211 7.18 -5.30 -0.41
CA ILE A 211 8.55 -5.82 -0.30
C ILE A 211 9.48 -4.77 0.32
N THR A 212 9.48 -3.54 -0.20
CA THR A 212 10.33 -2.46 0.31
C THR A 212 9.99 -2.09 1.75
N ASN A 213 8.71 -2.00 2.08
CA ASN A 213 8.27 -1.69 3.44
C ASN A 213 8.60 -2.83 4.42
N ALA A 214 8.47 -4.10 3.98
CA ALA A 214 8.88 -5.25 4.79
C ALA A 214 10.37 -5.19 5.15
N LEU A 215 11.22 -4.92 4.15
CA LEU A 215 12.65 -4.81 4.36
C LEU A 215 13.00 -3.63 5.28
N ARG A 216 12.39 -2.47 5.07
CA ARG A 216 12.61 -1.29 5.94
C ARG A 216 12.17 -1.55 7.37
N ASP A 217 11.02 -2.18 7.58
CA ASP A 217 10.54 -2.53 8.92
C ASP A 217 11.48 -3.53 9.62
N LEU A 218 12.02 -4.54 8.90
CA LEU A 218 13.02 -5.46 9.44
C LEU A 218 14.31 -4.72 9.84
N MET A 219 14.80 -3.82 8.98
CA MET A 219 16.01 -3.04 9.24
C MET A 219 15.83 -2.06 10.41
N ALA A 220 14.61 -1.55 10.61
CA ALA A 220 14.26 -0.69 11.74
C ALA A 220 13.98 -1.45 13.05
N GLY A 221 14.05 -2.79 13.05
CA GLY A 221 13.82 -3.63 14.23
C GLY A 221 12.33 -4.02 14.45
N HIS A 222 11.42 -3.61 13.59
CA HIS A 222 10.00 -4.00 13.65
C HIS A 222 9.78 -5.38 13.04
N LEU A 223 10.39 -6.41 13.66
CA LEU A 223 10.47 -7.77 13.10
C LEU A 223 9.11 -8.36 12.77
N PHE A 224 8.14 -8.21 13.67
CA PHE A 224 6.79 -8.76 13.47
C PHE A 224 6.11 -8.13 12.24
N SER A 225 6.17 -6.82 12.11
CA SER A 225 5.59 -6.10 10.96
C SER A 225 6.31 -6.44 9.66
N GLY A 226 7.64 -6.47 9.70
CA GLY A 226 8.45 -6.79 8.53
C GLY A 226 8.22 -8.21 8.03
N VAL A 227 8.23 -9.21 8.92
CA VAL A 227 7.94 -10.60 8.54
C VAL A 227 6.52 -10.75 8.00
N SER A 228 5.52 -10.13 8.65
CA SER A 228 4.13 -10.20 8.19
C SER A 228 3.94 -9.60 6.80
N LYS A 229 4.49 -8.40 6.55
CA LYS A 229 4.46 -7.74 5.22
C LYS A 229 5.26 -8.54 4.18
N GLY A 230 6.39 -9.10 4.57
CA GLY A 230 7.21 -9.96 3.72
C GLY A 230 6.50 -11.24 3.30
N ALA A 231 5.82 -11.91 4.23
CA ALA A 231 5.02 -13.10 3.93
C ALA A 231 3.86 -12.77 2.98
N GLU A 232 3.17 -11.64 3.18
CA GLU A 232 2.12 -11.18 2.27
C GLU A 232 2.67 -10.91 0.85
N ALA A 233 3.80 -10.21 0.74
CA ALA A 233 4.45 -9.95 -0.53
C ALA A 233 4.93 -11.24 -1.23
N PHE A 234 5.47 -12.18 -0.46
CA PHE A 234 5.89 -13.49 -0.98
C PHE A 234 4.71 -14.27 -1.54
N LEU A 235 3.60 -14.36 -0.81
CA LEU A 235 2.40 -15.08 -1.26
C LEU A 235 1.79 -14.44 -2.52
N THR A 236 1.77 -13.10 -2.61
CA THR A 236 1.34 -12.39 -3.83
C THR A 236 2.25 -12.74 -5.02
N SER A 237 3.57 -12.65 -4.83
CA SER A 237 4.54 -12.97 -5.90
C SER A 237 4.46 -14.45 -6.31
N PHE A 238 4.27 -15.35 -5.35
CA PHE A 238 4.09 -16.78 -5.61
C PHE A 238 2.80 -17.05 -6.40
N ALA A 239 1.70 -16.37 -6.08
CA ALA A 239 0.44 -16.46 -6.81
C ALA A 239 0.61 -16.03 -8.28
N ILE A 240 1.27 -14.89 -8.52
CA ILE A 240 1.58 -14.38 -9.86
C ILE A 240 2.45 -15.41 -10.62
N GLY A 241 3.54 -15.85 -10.03
CA GLY A 241 4.46 -16.82 -10.66
C GLY A 241 3.78 -18.15 -10.98
N SER A 242 2.93 -18.66 -10.08
CA SER A 242 2.19 -19.90 -10.29
C SER A 242 1.19 -19.78 -11.43
N GLY A 243 0.47 -18.65 -11.55
CA GLY A 243 -0.46 -18.43 -12.66
C GLY A 243 0.24 -18.38 -14.01
N ILE A 244 1.40 -17.70 -14.09
CA ILE A 244 2.23 -17.68 -15.31
C ILE A 244 2.76 -19.08 -15.63
N ALA A 245 3.26 -19.80 -14.63
CA ALA A 245 3.83 -21.14 -14.82
C ALA A 245 2.82 -22.12 -15.43
N ILE A 246 1.54 -22.05 -15.02
CA ILE A 246 0.46 -22.85 -15.61
C ILE A 246 0.36 -22.59 -17.11
N VAL A 247 0.32 -21.32 -17.53
CA VAL A 247 0.19 -20.98 -18.95
C VAL A 247 1.39 -21.47 -19.75
N LEU A 248 2.62 -21.20 -19.26
CA LEU A 248 3.85 -21.62 -19.93
C LEU A 248 4.07 -23.14 -19.94
N THR A 249 3.37 -23.89 -19.11
CA THR A 249 3.46 -25.37 -19.09
C THR A 249 2.46 -25.99 -20.06
N ILE A 250 1.33 -25.34 -20.30
CA ILE A 250 0.27 -25.84 -21.17
C ILE A 250 0.54 -25.49 -22.64
N PHE A 251 1.16 -24.36 -22.88
CA PHE A 251 1.38 -23.77 -24.20
C PHE A 251 2.86 -23.52 -24.48
#